data_2699936e2d917cb2026cd4b40b802974
#
_entry.id   2699936e2d917cb2026cd4b40b802974
#
_cell.length_a   1.000
_cell.length_b   1.000
_cell.length_c   1.000
_cell.angle_alpha   90.00
_cell.angle_beta   90.00
_cell.angle_gamma   90.00
#
_symmetry.space_group_name_H-M   'P 1'
#
loop_
_entity.id
_entity.type
_entity.pdbx_description
1 polymer ?
#
loop_
_entity_poly.entity_id
_entity_poly.type
_entity_poly.pdbx_seq_one_letter_code
_entity_poly.pdbx_strand_id
1 'polypeptide(L)'
;KDFLKRIKEKQINVYLETNGTLPEELKKIYKLCDVISMDIKLKSACGKNFLPEHEQFLKTAYKKIFVKIVISKNTEKKEFIKAVNMIDSVSKNIKLVLQPDSNNIKEYFKIVEFYAAASAKIKDVRILPQMHKIWDIK
;
A
#
# COMPACT_ATOMS: atom_id res chain seq x y z
N LYS A 1 -9.72 4.12 19.40
CA LYS A 1 -8.51 3.97 20.21
C LYS A 1 -8.74 3.00 21.36
N ASP A 2 -9.79 3.18 22.17
CA ASP A 2 -10.05 2.35 23.36
C ASP A 2 -10.36 0.90 23.01
N PHE A 3 -11.08 0.64 21.93
CA PHE A 3 -11.26 -0.69 21.38
C PHE A 3 -9.94 -1.41 21.11
N LEU A 4 -8.97 -0.72 20.43
CA LEU A 4 -7.66 -1.30 20.16
C LEU A 4 -6.84 -1.59 21.43
N LYS A 5 -6.98 -0.76 22.47
CA LYS A 5 -6.33 -1.03 23.76
C LYS A 5 -6.84 -2.32 24.38
N ARG A 6 -8.18 -2.51 24.42
CA ARG A 6 -8.78 -3.76 24.92
C ARG A 6 -8.35 -5.00 24.16
N ILE A 7 -8.15 -4.89 22.83
CA ILE A 7 -7.60 -5.97 22.02
C ILE A 7 -6.16 -6.29 22.46
N LYS A 8 -5.34 -5.26 22.65
CA LYS A 8 -3.93 -5.43 23.08
C LYS A 8 -3.80 -6.01 24.49
N GLU A 9 -4.68 -5.66 25.41
CA GLU A 9 -4.76 -6.27 26.74
C GLU A 9 -4.98 -7.80 26.68
N LYS A 10 -5.68 -8.26 25.64
CA LYS A 10 -5.89 -9.70 25.35
C LYS A 10 -4.75 -10.33 24.56
N GLN A 11 -3.63 -9.63 24.34
CA GLN A 11 -2.47 -10.09 23.55
C GLN A 11 -2.79 -10.46 22.10
N ILE A 12 -3.85 -9.90 21.54
CA ILE A 12 -4.26 -10.11 20.14
C ILE A 12 -3.49 -9.15 19.25
N ASN A 13 -2.94 -9.68 18.14
CA ASN A 13 -2.27 -8.86 17.13
C ASN A 13 -3.26 -8.00 16.34
N VAL A 14 -2.91 -6.74 16.15
CA VAL A 14 -3.70 -5.76 15.43
C VAL A 14 -3.12 -5.57 14.02
N TYR A 15 -3.88 -5.98 13.03
CA TYR A 15 -3.62 -5.72 11.61
C TYR A 15 -4.52 -4.58 11.15
N LEU A 16 -3.90 -3.48 10.69
CA LEU A 16 -4.61 -2.32 10.17
C LEU A 16 -4.56 -2.31 8.64
N GLU A 17 -5.71 -2.38 7.99
CA GLU A 17 -5.84 -2.09 6.56
C GLU A 17 -6.37 -0.67 6.36
N THR A 18 -5.73 0.10 5.47
CA THR A 18 -6.02 1.53 5.31
C THR A 18 -5.64 2.04 3.93
N ASN A 19 -6.30 3.10 3.48
CA ASN A 19 -5.91 3.85 2.28
C ASN A 19 -4.81 4.90 2.53
N GLY A 20 -4.31 5.03 3.78
CA GLY A 20 -3.19 5.91 4.11
C GLY A 20 -3.43 7.41 3.97
N THR A 21 -4.69 7.86 3.98
CA THR A 21 -5.02 9.29 3.76
C THR A 21 -5.18 10.09 5.04
N LEU A 22 -5.05 9.46 6.22
CA LEU A 22 -5.26 10.08 7.54
C LEU A 22 -4.02 9.92 8.44
N PRO A 23 -2.89 10.58 8.14
CA PRO A 23 -1.65 10.42 8.90
C PRO A 23 -1.77 10.83 10.37
N GLU A 24 -2.57 11.86 10.69
CA GLU A 24 -2.76 12.32 12.06
C GLU A 24 -3.57 11.31 12.91
N GLU A 25 -4.54 10.62 12.29
CA GLU A 25 -5.27 9.56 12.98
C GLU A 25 -4.37 8.34 13.24
N LEU A 26 -3.48 8.02 12.29
CA LEU A 26 -2.50 6.96 12.49
C LEU A 26 -1.62 7.21 13.72
N LYS A 27 -1.12 8.42 13.90
CA LYS A 27 -0.28 8.79 15.06
C LYS A 27 -0.93 8.40 16.39
N LYS A 28 -2.26 8.53 16.49
CA LYS A 28 -3.03 8.20 17.70
C LYS A 28 -3.09 6.72 18.04
N ILE A 29 -2.94 5.84 17.02
CA ILE A 29 -3.12 4.39 17.15
C ILE A 29 -1.90 3.57 16.74
N TYR A 30 -0.86 4.19 16.15
CA TYR A 30 0.31 3.51 15.60
C TYR A 30 0.94 2.51 16.57
N LYS A 31 1.07 2.88 17.85
CA LYS A 31 1.67 2.01 18.87
C LYS A 31 0.85 0.74 19.15
N LEU A 32 -0.45 0.78 18.85
CA LEU A 32 -1.37 -0.33 19.05
C LEU A 32 -1.45 -1.27 17.83
N CYS A 33 -0.94 -0.86 16.67
CA CYS A 33 -0.88 -1.69 15.48
C CYS A 33 0.39 -2.53 15.46
N ASP A 34 0.30 -3.80 15.06
CA ASP A 34 1.43 -4.70 14.86
C ASP A 34 1.86 -4.71 13.39
N VAL A 35 0.90 -4.75 12.48
CA VAL A 35 1.12 -4.70 11.04
C VAL A 35 0.17 -3.69 10.41
N ILE A 36 0.66 -2.94 9.43
CA ILE A 36 -0.14 -1.98 8.67
C ILE A 36 -0.05 -2.32 7.19
N SER A 37 -1.20 -2.53 6.56
CA SER A 37 -1.37 -2.71 5.12
C SER A 37 -1.92 -1.41 4.53
N MET A 38 -1.11 -0.69 3.79
CA MET A 38 -1.50 0.59 3.20
C MET A 38 -1.72 0.47 1.71
N ASP A 39 -2.86 0.90 1.25
CA ASP A 39 -3.25 0.90 -0.15
C ASP A 39 -3.04 2.31 -0.76
N ILE A 40 -1.93 2.51 -1.50
CA ILE A 40 -1.69 3.78 -2.19
C ILE A 40 -2.70 3.94 -3.33
N LYS A 41 -3.48 5.01 -3.27
CA LYS A 41 -4.43 5.39 -4.31
C LYS A 41 -3.77 6.37 -5.28
N LEU A 42 -3.50 5.91 -6.50
CA LEU A 42 -3.01 6.76 -7.58
C LEU A 42 -4.14 7.67 -8.10
N LYS A 43 -3.80 8.86 -8.57
CA LYS A 43 -4.78 9.81 -9.11
C LYS A 43 -5.59 9.22 -10.26
N SER A 44 -4.94 8.46 -11.15
CA SER A 44 -5.59 7.75 -12.25
C SER A 44 -6.67 6.75 -11.80
N ALA A 45 -6.58 6.25 -10.56
CA ALA A 45 -7.54 5.29 -9.99
C ALA A 45 -8.67 5.96 -9.20
N CYS A 46 -8.43 7.11 -8.56
CA CYS A 46 -9.38 7.72 -7.63
C CYS A 46 -9.70 9.21 -7.93
N GLY A 47 -9.12 9.80 -8.99
CA GLY A 47 -9.35 11.18 -9.39
C GLY A 47 -8.66 12.24 -8.53
N LYS A 48 -8.10 11.87 -7.36
CA LYS A 48 -7.47 12.80 -6.41
C LYS A 48 -6.02 12.40 -6.12
N ASN A 49 -5.15 13.40 -5.95
CA ASN A 49 -3.75 13.17 -5.56
C ASN A 49 -3.63 13.13 -4.04
N PHE A 50 -3.28 11.96 -3.49
CA PHE A 50 -3.04 11.72 -2.06
C PHE A 50 -1.57 11.48 -1.71
N LEU A 51 -0.64 11.70 -2.64
CA LEU A 51 0.78 11.44 -2.38
C LEU A 51 1.34 12.21 -1.17
N PRO A 52 0.98 13.48 -0.91
CA PRO A 52 1.44 14.18 0.28
C PRO A 52 0.99 13.54 1.60
N GLU A 53 -0.28 13.13 1.68
CA GLU A 53 -0.84 12.42 2.84
C GLU A 53 -0.19 11.04 3.01
N HIS A 54 -0.01 10.32 1.90
CA HIS A 54 0.65 9.02 1.87
C HIS A 54 2.11 9.11 2.35
N GLU A 55 2.85 10.14 1.97
CA GLU A 55 4.24 10.34 2.42
C GLU A 55 4.30 10.54 3.93
N GLN A 56 3.44 11.39 4.49
CA GLN A 56 3.38 11.63 5.93
C GLN A 56 2.97 10.36 6.69
N PHE A 57 2.02 9.60 6.13
CA PHE A 57 1.59 8.32 6.68
C PHE A 57 2.75 7.32 6.74
N LEU A 58 3.50 7.19 5.63
CA LEU A 58 4.66 6.30 5.54
C LEU A 58 5.77 6.69 6.52
N LYS A 59 6.09 7.98 6.66
CA LYS A 59 7.08 8.47 7.63
C LYS A 59 6.75 8.07 9.07
N THR A 60 5.46 7.97 9.42
CA THR A 60 5.01 7.50 10.73
C THR A 60 5.10 5.97 10.85
N ALA A 61 4.81 5.23 9.79
CA ALA A 61 4.51 3.79 9.84
C ALA A 61 5.64 2.89 9.32
N TYR A 62 6.72 3.39 8.73
CA TYR A 62 7.68 2.67 7.89
C TYR A 62 8.25 1.37 8.49
N LYS A 63 8.29 1.24 9.82
CA LYS A 63 8.80 0.02 10.50
C LYS A 63 7.79 -1.14 10.55
N LYS A 64 6.50 -0.88 10.37
CA LYS A 64 5.42 -1.85 10.54
C LYS A 64 4.52 -1.97 9.31
N ILE A 65 4.89 -1.30 8.21
CA ILE A 65 4.03 -1.16 7.04
C ILE A 65 4.54 -1.97 5.86
N PHE A 66 3.61 -2.49 5.10
CA PHE A 66 3.80 -2.79 3.69
C PHE A 66 2.76 -2.03 2.84
N VAL A 67 3.12 -1.77 1.61
CA VAL A 67 2.33 -0.93 0.70
C VAL A 67 1.77 -1.78 -0.42
N LYS A 68 0.52 -1.51 -0.79
CA LYS A 68 -0.13 -2.08 -1.98
C LYS A 68 -0.39 -0.97 -3.00
N ILE A 69 -0.20 -1.27 -4.28
CA ILE A 69 -0.62 -0.43 -5.40
C ILE A 69 -1.39 -1.30 -6.39
N VAL A 70 -2.63 -0.94 -6.67
CA VAL A 70 -3.43 -1.60 -7.72
C VAL A 70 -2.97 -1.09 -9.08
N ILE A 71 -2.63 -2.02 -9.96
CA ILE A 71 -2.23 -1.74 -11.35
C ILE A 71 -3.40 -2.11 -12.27
N SER A 72 -3.98 -1.10 -12.89
CA SER A 72 -5.06 -1.22 -13.87
C SER A 72 -4.63 -0.74 -15.25
N LYS A 73 -5.49 -0.91 -16.26
CA LYS A 73 -5.27 -0.36 -17.61
C LYS A 73 -5.04 1.16 -17.61
N ASN A 74 -5.65 1.87 -16.66
CA ASN A 74 -5.57 3.33 -16.56
C ASN A 74 -4.39 3.82 -15.72
N THR A 75 -3.61 2.91 -15.10
CA THR A 75 -2.46 3.31 -14.30
C THR A 75 -1.41 3.99 -15.15
N GLU A 76 -1.10 5.25 -14.83
CA GLU A 76 -0.09 6.04 -15.53
C GLU A 76 1.31 5.75 -14.98
N LYS A 77 2.27 5.49 -15.87
CA LYS A 77 3.67 5.21 -15.49
C LYS A 77 4.28 6.35 -14.66
N LYS A 78 4.03 7.61 -15.04
CA LYS A 78 4.55 8.77 -14.32
C LYS A 78 4.07 8.85 -12.87
N GLU A 79 2.80 8.55 -12.63
CA GLU A 79 2.23 8.52 -11.27
C GLU A 79 2.82 7.38 -10.45
N PHE A 80 2.90 6.20 -11.04
CA PHE A 80 3.50 5.04 -10.41
C PHE A 80 4.95 5.31 -9.97
N ILE A 81 5.78 5.86 -10.87
CA ILE A 81 7.16 6.21 -10.56
C ILE A 81 7.25 7.24 -9.43
N LYS A 82 6.35 8.24 -9.39
CA LYS A 82 6.27 9.18 -8.27
C LYS A 82 5.98 8.47 -6.94
N ALA A 83 5.04 7.53 -6.93
CA ALA A 83 4.71 6.74 -5.74
C ALA A 83 5.90 5.87 -5.30
N VAL A 84 6.58 5.19 -6.22
CA VAL A 84 7.79 4.41 -5.92
C VAL A 84 8.91 5.29 -5.36
N ASN A 85 9.16 6.46 -5.96
CA ASN A 85 10.17 7.40 -5.46
C ASN A 85 9.85 7.90 -4.05
N MET A 86 8.58 8.16 -3.76
CA MET A 86 8.12 8.54 -2.43
C MET A 86 8.37 7.41 -1.41
N ILE A 87 8.05 6.16 -1.75
CA ILE A 87 8.34 5.01 -0.88
C ILE A 87 9.85 4.89 -0.63
N ASP A 88 10.66 4.94 -1.68
CA ASP A 88 12.13 4.86 -1.63
C ASP A 88 12.72 5.97 -0.74
N SER A 89 12.22 7.21 -0.87
CA SER A 89 12.68 8.35 -0.06
C SER A 89 12.41 8.18 1.44
N VAL A 90 11.36 7.44 1.80
CA VAL A 90 11.05 7.12 3.21
C VAL A 90 11.88 5.92 3.68
N SER A 91 11.86 4.81 2.96
CA SER A 91 12.69 3.64 3.25
C SER A 91 12.64 2.59 2.13
N LYS A 92 13.81 2.17 1.64
CA LYS A 92 13.95 1.05 0.68
C LYS A 92 13.50 -0.31 1.24
N ASN A 93 13.33 -0.41 2.55
CA ASN A 93 12.92 -1.64 3.23
C ASN A 93 11.39 -1.79 3.35
N ILE A 94 10.62 -0.78 2.95
CA ILE A 94 9.16 -0.92 2.85
C ILE A 94 8.86 -1.91 1.74
N LYS A 95 8.12 -2.98 2.08
CA LYS A 95 7.68 -3.98 1.10
C LYS A 95 6.60 -3.39 0.21
N LEU A 96 6.71 -3.59 -1.09
CA LEU A 96 5.74 -3.13 -2.09
C LEU A 96 5.06 -4.30 -2.75
N VAL A 97 3.74 -4.33 -2.73
CA VAL A 97 2.89 -5.31 -3.40
C VAL A 97 2.19 -4.63 -4.58
N LEU A 98 2.44 -5.11 -5.78
CA LEU A 98 1.71 -4.74 -6.98
C LEU A 98 0.54 -5.69 -7.16
N GLN A 99 -0.67 -5.14 -7.19
CA GLN A 99 -1.89 -5.93 -7.36
C GLN A 99 -2.48 -5.69 -8.74
N PRO A 100 -2.40 -6.66 -9.69
CA PRO A 100 -3.11 -6.53 -10.94
C PRO A 100 -4.62 -6.42 -10.68
N ASP A 101 -5.28 -5.47 -11.38
CA ASP A 101 -6.73 -5.41 -11.37
C ASP A 101 -7.30 -6.66 -12.02
N SER A 102 -8.08 -7.44 -11.25
CA SER A 102 -8.61 -8.73 -11.68
C SER A 102 -9.54 -8.65 -12.90
N ASN A 103 -10.13 -7.47 -13.17
CA ASN A 103 -10.97 -7.26 -14.34
C ASN A 103 -10.17 -7.12 -15.65
N ASN A 104 -8.83 -7.03 -15.59
CA ASN A 104 -7.95 -6.76 -16.73
C ASN A 104 -6.68 -7.64 -16.73
N ILE A 105 -6.80 -8.92 -16.39
CA ILE A 105 -5.67 -9.89 -16.35
C ILE A 105 -4.93 -9.98 -17.70
N LYS A 106 -5.54 -9.56 -18.80
CA LYS A 106 -4.94 -9.60 -20.14
C LYS A 106 -3.74 -8.66 -20.35
N GLU A 107 -3.50 -7.70 -19.45
CA GLU A 107 -2.37 -6.76 -19.55
C GLU A 107 -1.15 -7.20 -18.72
N TYR A 108 -0.76 -8.46 -18.82
CA TYR A 108 0.35 -9.03 -18.05
C TYR A 108 1.68 -8.27 -18.28
N PHE A 109 1.93 -7.79 -19.48
CA PHE A 109 3.16 -7.04 -19.80
C PHE A 109 3.28 -5.74 -19.01
N LYS A 110 2.18 -5.06 -18.76
CA LYS A 110 2.17 -3.81 -18.00
C LYS A 110 2.63 -4.02 -16.55
N ILE A 111 2.16 -5.07 -15.89
CA ILE A 111 2.57 -5.34 -14.50
C ILE A 111 4.05 -5.69 -14.40
N VAL A 112 4.61 -6.41 -15.40
CA VAL A 112 6.05 -6.74 -15.43
C VAL A 112 6.90 -5.48 -15.60
N GLU A 113 6.47 -4.54 -16.43
CA GLU A 113 7.14 -3.24 -16.60
C GLU A 113 7.16 -2.44 -15.28
N PHE A 114 6.02 -2.35 -14.59
CA PHE A 114 5.91 -1.69 -13.29
C PHE A 114 6.72 -2.40 -12.21
N TYR A 115 6.73 -3.74 -12.22
CA TYR A 115 7.57 -4.52 -11.32
C TYR A 115 9.05 -4.22 -11.52
N ALA A 116 9.55 -4.23 -12.75
CA ALA A 116 10.94 -3.92 -13.06
C ALA A 116 11.31 -2.50 -12.60
N ALA A 117 10.45 -1.52 -12.87
CA ALA A 117 10.67 -0.14 -12.45
C ALA A 117 10.70 0.04 -10.92
N ALA A 118 9.85 -0.69 -10.19
CA ALA A 118 9.83 -0.66 -8.73
C ALA A 118 11.04 -1.38 -8.13
N SER A 119 11.42 -2.55 -8.67
CA SER A 119 12.53 -3.37 -8.16
C SER A 119 13.90 -2.72 -8.34
N ALA A 120 14.02 -1.73 -9.24
CA ALA A 120 15.21 -0.92 -9.35
C ALA A 120 15.47 -0.02 -8.13
N LYS A 121 14.47 0.19 -7.26
CA LYS A 121 14.52 1.10 -6.10
C LYS A 121 14.17 0.44 -4.78
N ILE A 122 13.17 -0.41 -4.76
CA ILE A 122 12.62 -1.06 -3.57
C ILE A 122 13.17 -2.50 -3.49
N LYS A 123 13.64 -2.90 -2.31
CA LYS A 123 14.29 -4.21 -2.10
C LYS A 123 13.34 -5.41 -2.19
N ASP A 124 12.12 -5.28 -1.70
CA ASP A 124 11.11 -6.36 -1.68
C ASP A 124 9.87 -5.89 -2.43
N VAL A 125 9.79 -6.24 -3.71
CA VAL A 125 8.63 -5.99 -4.57
C VAL A 125 7.98 -7.32 -4.93
N ARG A 126 6.68 -7.43 -4.79
CA ARG A 126 5.91 -8.65 -5.07
C ARG A 126 4.72 -8.33 -5.96
N ILE A 127 4.35 -9.30 -6.80
CA ILE A 127 3.10 -9.28 -7.55
C ILE A 127 2.16 -10.27 -6.90
N LEU A 128 1.06 -9.81 -6.34
CA LEU A 128 0.03 -10.65 -5.72
C LEU A 128 -1.35 -10.28 -6.28
N PRO A 129 -2.13 -11.25 -6.77
CA PRO A 129 -3.47 -10.99 -7.25
C PRO A 129 -4.40 -10.59 -6.10
N GLN A 130 -5.55 -10.00 -6.45
CA GLN A 130 -6.61 -9.69 -5.48
C GLN A 130 -7.36 -10.99 -5.12
N MET A 131 -6.87 -11.73 -4.13
CA MET A 131 -7.37 -13.08 -3.79
C MET A 131 -8.87 -13.12 -3.48
N HIS A 132 -9.40 -12.10 -2.79
CA HIS A 132 -10.84 -12.00 -2.49
C HIS A 132 -11.70 -12.01 -3.77
N LYS A 133 -11.20 -11.43 -4.87
CA LYS A 133 -11.90 -11.46 -6.16
C LYS A 133 -11.77 -12.80 -6.88
N ILE A 134 -10.64 -13.51 -6.70
CA ILE A 134 -10.44 -14.83 -7.29
C ILE A 134 -11.36 -15.87 -6.65
N TRP A 135 -11.57 -15.76 -5.34
CA TRP A 135 -12.40 -16.68 -4.57
C TRP A 135 -13.84 -16.21 -4.38
N ASP A 136 -14.25 -15.10 -5.01
CA ASP A 136 -15.58 -14.49 -4.90
C ASP A 136 -16.01 -14.26 -3.44
N ILE A 137 -15.05 -13.95 -2.56
CA ILE A 137 -15.32 -13.62 -1.16
C ILE A 137 -15.71 -12.15 -1.09
N LYS A 138 -16.91 -11.88 -0.57
CA LYS A 138 -17.44 -10.52 -0.33
C LYS A 138 -16.99 -9.98 1.01
#